data_73280eb8a8cd21df92c74f6e133f1686
#
_entry.id   73280eb8a8cd21df92c74f6e133f1686
#
_cell.length_a   1.000
_cell.length_b   1.000
_cell.length_c   1.000
_cell.angle_alpha   90.00
_cell.angle_beta   90.00
_cell.angle_gamma   90.00
#
_symmetry.space_group_name_H-M   'P 1'
#
loop_
_entity.id
_entity.type
_entity.pdbx_description
1 polymer ?
#
loop_
_entity_poly.entity_id
_entity_poly.type
_entity_poly.pdbx_seq_one_letter_code
_entity_poly.pdbx_strand_id
1 'polypeptide(L)'
;MEKLNIKDFEINTEDVIENISDVFKDTIIDITQIVDRPPLAVSIGYDDKAYGGVHYPLKFGSMGNISLITGQEKSRKTFVKSLIEACTFGGKSNFYTDTLEIKGYLGDKYLISIDTEQSLYDSVMTAKRVPHMVGSMPDNYISLMWREKSTKERLQLLEWLYMESSYKENLGMVILDGVVDCVQDFNSLTECKEFTEKLMKYTSVTNSHLCGLLHLNPNSDKIRGHLGTILGQKAEMVMIVENKGEYSECKCKVVRGGKPFKPFTIQIDDQWMPYVSDDLERLENINKENHIL
;
A
#
# COMPACT_ATOMS: atom_id res chain seq x y z
N MET A 1 -33.61 8.07 -36.89
CA MET A 1 -32.23 8.61 -36.77
C MET A 1 -32.37 10.00 -36.16
N GLU A 2 -32.35 10.07 -34.82
CA GLU A 2 -32.32 11.35 -34.12
C GLU A 2 -30.91 11.92 -34.23
N LYS A 3 -30.85 13.17 -34.70
CA LYS A 3 -29.60 13.92 -34.77
C LYS A 3 -29.20 14.29 -33.35
N LEU A 4 -28.10 13.69 -32.84
CA LEU A 4 -27.47 14.15 -31.62
C LEU A 4 -27.13 15.64 -31.75
N ASN A 5 -27.71 16.42 -30.88
CA ASN A 5 -27.50 17.85 -30.81
C ASN A 5 -26.21 18.12 -29.99
N ILE A 6 -25.15 18.56 -30.65
CA ILE A 6 -23.82 18.83 -30.07
C ILE A 6 -23.85 19.97 -29.02
N LYS A 7 -25.02 20.58 -28.78
CA LYS A 7 -25.17 21.71 -27.84
C LYS A 7 -25.36 21.35 -26.37
N ASP A 8 -25.50 20.07 -26.04
CA ASP A 8 -25.76 19.62 -24.66
C ASP A 8 -24.51 19.21 -23.87
N PHE A 9 -23.31 19.49 -24.41
CA PHE A 9 -22.08 19.45 -23.62
C PHE A 9 -21.74 20.86 -23.14
N GLU A 10 -22.41 21.35 -22.11
CA GLU A 10 -21.93 22.47 -21.33
C GLU A 10 -20.70 21.99 -20.56
N ILE A 11 -19.50 22.27 -21.09
CA ILE A 11 -18.26 22.23 -20.33
C ILE A 11 -18.41 23.31 -19.28
N ASN A 12 -18.39 22.93 -18.00
CA ASN A 12 -18.39 23.86 -16.89
C ASN A 12 -17.15 24.73 -17.02
N THR A 13 -17.31 25.98 -17.40
CA THR A 13 -16.23 26.92 -17.82
C THR A 13 -15.40 27.43 -16.64
N GLU A 14 -15.62 26.96 -15.41
CA GLU A 14 -14.84 27.39 -14.23
C GLU A 14 -13.44 26.76 -14.14
N ASP A 15 -13.15 25.69 -14.92
CA ASP A 15 -11.84 25.04 -15.00
C ASP A 15 -11.14 25.24 -16.36
N VAL A 16 -11.36 26.35 -17.02
CA VAL A 16 -10.66 26.66 -18.29
C VAL A 16 -9.20 26.93 -17.99
N ILE A 17 -8.33 26.02 -18.42
CA ILE A 17 -6.88 26.21 -18.43
C ILE A 17 -6.58 27.47 -19.25
N GLU A 18 -6.14 28.56 -18.59
CA GLU A 18 -5.91 29.88 -19.22
C GLU A 18 -4.94 29.82 -20.40
N ASN A 19 -4.02 28.83 -20.41
CA ASN A 19 -3.08 28.64 -21.51
C ASN A 19 -2.79 27.15 -21.75
N ILE A 20 -3.63 26.49 -22.54
CA ILE A 20 -3.48 25.07 -22.93
C ILE A 20 -2.13 24.77 -23.59
N SER A 21 -1.55 25.75 -24.31
CA SER A 21 -0.24 25.62 -24.97
C SER A 21 0.90 25.46 -23.97
N ASP A 22 0.85 26.18 -22.85
CA ASP A 22 1.90 26.09 -21.83
C ASP A 22 1.77 24.76 -21.04
N VAL A 23 0.55 24.36 -20.70
CA VAL A 23 0.31 23.03 -20.11
C VAL A 23 0.81 21.92 -21.04
N PHE A 24 0.57 22.04 -22.35
CA PHE A 24 1.09 21.06 -23.32
C PHE A 24 2.63 21.01 -23.31
N LYS A 25 3.31 22.18 -23.28
CA LYS A 25 4.78 22.23 -23.24
C LYS A 25 5.35 21.57 -21.99
N ASP A 26 4.70 21.75 -20.84
CA ASP A 26 5.12 21.15 -19.56
C ASP A 26 4.98 19.63 -19.56
N THR A 27 4.21 19.05 -20.50
CA THR A 27 4.06 17.61 -20.65
C THR A 27 5.07 16.97 -21.61
N ILE A 28 5.91 17.77 -22.29
CA ILE A 28 6.92 17.25 -23.23
C ILE A 28 8.04 16.56 -22.45
N ILE A 29 8.25 15.28 -22.75
CA ILE A 29 9.35 14.49 -22.16
C ILE A 29 10.62 14.72 -22.98
N ASP A 30 11.67 15.20 -22.32
CA ASP A 30 13.01 15.19 -22.89
C ASP A 30 13.58 13.75 -22.84
N ILE A 31 13.58 13.08 -24.00
CA ILE A 31 14.07 11.70 -24.12
C ILE A 31 15.58 11.56 -23.93
N THR A 32 16.31 12.66 -23.89
CA THR A 32 17.77 12.65 -23.62
C THR A 32 18.09 12.72 -22.13
N GLN A 33 17.09 13.00 -21.30
CA GLN A 33 17.25 13.06 -19.85
C GLN A 33 17.56 11.67 -19.29
N ILE A 34 18.60 11.60 -18.48
CA ILE A 34 18.90 10.41 -17.68
C ILE A 34 18.07 10.49 -16.41
N VAL A 35 17.12 9.56 -16.26
CA VAL A 35 16.25 9.49 -15.09
C VAL A 35 16.52 8.18 -14.34
N ASP A 36 16.82 8.29 -13.07
CA ASP A 36 16.97 7.13 -12.19
C ASP A 36 15.62 6.43 -11.97
N ARG A 37 15.68 5.13 -11.67
CA ARG A 37 14.48 4.41 -11.25
C ARG A 37 13.96 5.01 -9.94
N PRO A 38 12.62 5.11 -9.75
CA PRO A 38 12.06 5.53 -8.48
C PRO A 38 12.64 4.69 -7.33
N PRO A 39 13.08 5.31 -6.24
CA PRO A 39 13.56 4.58 -5.07
C PRO A 39 12.49 3.60 -4.56
N LEU A 40 12.90 2.46 -4.06
CA LEU A 40 11.98 1.53 -3.42
C LEU A 40 11.45 2.13 -2.11
N ALA A 41 10.18 1.86 -1.83
CA ALA A 41 9.62 2.04 -0.49
C ALA A 41 9.72 0.72 0.30
N VAL A 42 9.34 -0.40 -0.36
CA VAL A 42 9.40 -1.75 0.22
C VAL A 42 9.74 -2.77 -0.88
N SER A 43 10.57 -3.76 -0.55
CA SER A 43 10.83 -4.95 -1.36
C SER A 43 10.42 -6.22 -0.64
N ILE A 44 10.15 -7.28 -1.40
CA ILE A 44 9.85 -8.63 -0.91
C ILE A 44 10.74 -9.63 -1.66
N GLY A 45 11.78 -10.10 -1.00
CA GLY A 45 12.76 -11.01 -1.58
C GLY A 45 13.63 -10.40 -2.67
N TYR A 46 14.39 -11.26 -3.33
CA TYR A 46 15.36 -10.90 -4.38
C TYR A 46 15.13 -11.70 -5.65
N ASP A 47 15.56 -11.13 -6.77
CA ASP A 47 15.60 -11.84 -8.06
C ASP A 47 16.61 -13.01 -7.96
N ASP A 48 16.19 -14.20 -8.42
CA ASP A 48 17.07 -15.37 -8.46
C ASP A 48 18.27 -15.20 -9.42
N LYS A 49 18.12 -14.31 -10.40
CA LYS A 49 19.19 -14.00 -11.34
C LYS A 49 20.07 -12.87 -10.82
N ALA A 50 21.33 -13.18 -10.59
CA ALA A 50 22.33 -12.16 -10.37
C ALA A 50 22.67 -11.44 -11.68
N TYR A 51 22.72 -10.12 -11.66
CA TYR A 51 23.22 -9.29 -12.74
C TYR A 51 24.54 -8.65 -12.27
N GLY A 52 25.63 -9.00 -12.93
CA GLY A 52 26.97 -8.58 -12.47
C GLY A 52 27.33 -9.10 -11.07
N GLY A 53 26.79 -10.27 -10.67
CA GLY A 53 27.00 -10.84 -9.33
C GLY A 53 26.11 -10.26 -8.22
N VAL A 54 25.16 -9.36 -8.56
CA VAL A 54 24.27 -8.72 -7.59
C VAL A 54 22.82 -9.21 -7.81
N HIS A 55 22.18 -9.66 -6.73
CA HIS A 55 20.75 -9.93 -6.70
C HIS A 55 19.96 -8.65 -6.41
N TYR A 56 19.02 -8.31 -7.27
CA TYR A 56 18.20 -7.11 -7.10
C TYR A 56 16.95 -7.39 -6.27
N PRO A 57 16.59 -6.49 -5.34
CA PRO A 57 15.36 -6.64 -4.56
C PRO A 57 14.14 -6.59 -5.47
N LEU A 58 13.15 -7.43 -5.17
CA LEU A 58 11.89 -7.47 -5.89
C LEU A 58 10.93 -6.44 -5.29
N LYS A 59 10.45 -5.55 -6.13
CA LYS A 59 9.60 -4.42 -5.75
C LYS A 59 8.25 -4.88 -5.21
N PHE A 60 7.88 -4.42 -4.01
CA PHE A 60 6.50 -4.36 -3.55
C PHE A 60 5.94 -2.96 -3.78
N GLY A 61 6.69 -1.92 -3.46
CA GLY A 61 6.31 -0.53 -3.67
C GLY A 61 7.52 0.36 -3.93
N SER A 62 7.35 1.37 -4.80
CA SER A 62 8.34 2.42 -5.04
C SER A 62 7.75 3.80 -4.76
N MET A 63 8.60 4.78 -4.50
CA MET A 63 8.18 6.15 -4.25
C MET A 63 7.43 6.73 -5.46
N GLY A 64 6.43 7.56 -5.20
CA GLY A 64 5.56 8.14 -6.22
C GLY A 64 4.49 7.20 -6.77
N ASN A 65 4.31 5.99 -6.20
CA ASN A 65 3.44 4.95 -6.75
C ASN A 65 2.47 4.36 -5.71
N ILE A 66 1.59 3.48 -6.19
CA ILE A 66 0.54 2.82 -5.41
C ILE A 66 0.72 1.31 -5.50
N SER A 67 0.62 0.60 -4.36
CA SER A 67 0.45 -0.85 -4.29
C SER A 67 -0.83 -1.23 -3.57
N LEU A 68 -1.29 -2.47 -3.77
CA LEU A 68 -2.50 -2.98 -3.14
C LEU A 68 -2.24 -4.33 -2.46
N ILE A 69 -2.80 -4.48 -1.27
CA ILE A 69 -2.96 -5.78 -0.60
C ILE A 69 -4.44 -6.15 -0.69
N THR A 70 -4.73 -7.26 -1.37
CA THR A 70 -6.11 -7.68 -1.62
C THR A 70 -6.36 -9.09 -1.07
N GLY A 71 -7.60 -9.43 -0.83
CA GLY A 71 -7.98 -10.75 -0.36
C GLY A 71 -9.43 -10.78 0.11
N GLN A 72 -9.98 -11.97 0.28
CA GLN A 72 -11.32 -12.15 0.83
C GLN A 72 -11.42 -11.58 2.26
N GLU A 73 -12.62 -11.42 2.77
CA GLU A 73 -12.82 -11.14 4.19
C GLU A 73 -12.12 -12.20 5.04
N LYS A 74 -11.55 -11.79 6.17
CA LYS A 74 -10.83 -12.68 7.09
C LYS A 74 -9.61 -13.42 6.47
N SER A 75 -9.05 -12.90 5.38
CA SER A 75 -7.83 -13.47 4.76
C SER A 75 -6.53 -13.09 5.48
N ARG A 76 -6.59 -12.37 6.60
CA ARG A 76 -5.44 -11.89 7.39
C ARG A 76 -4.63 -10.75 6.72
N LYS A 77 -5.25 -9.95 5.84
CA LYS A 77 -4.60 -8.78 5.21
C LYS A 77 -3.96 -7.82 6.21
N THR A 78 -4.65 -7.53 7.32
CA THR A 78 -4.16 -6.63 8.37
C THR A 78 -2.91 -7.19 9.08
N PHE A 79 -2.75 -8.51 9.16
CA PHE A 79 -1.51 -9.12 9.67
C PHE A 79 -0.36 -8.96 8.67
N VAL A 80 -0.62 -9.17 7.37
CA VAL A 80 0.38 -8.91 6.31
C VAL A 80 0.78 -7.43 6.30
N LYS A 81 -0.18 -6.53 6.47
CA LYS A 81 0.05 -5.09 6.64
C LYS A 81 1.03 -4.84 7.79
N SER A 82 0.73 -5.35 8.99
CA SER A 82 1.58 -5.14 10.17
C SER A 82 3.00 -5.69 9.98
N LEU A 83 3.15 -6.83 9.29
CA LEU A 83 4.44 -7.41 8.96
C LEU A 83 5.25 -6.49 8.04
N ILE A 84 4.63 -5.98 6.97
CA ILE A 84 5.26 -5.03 6.04
C ILE A 84 5.64 -3.74 6.77
N GLU A 85 4.74 -3.19 7.59
CA GLU A 85 5.00 -1.99 8.40
C GLU A 85 6.22 -2.19 9.31
N ALA A 86 6.29 -3.28 10.04
CA ALA A 86 7.43 -3.58 10.92
C ALA A 86 8.73 -3.70 10.13
N CYS A 87 8.71 -4.39 8.99
CA CYS A 87 9.89 -4.58 8.15
C CYS A 87 10.41 -3.27 7.52
N THR A 88 9.56 -2.22 7.41
CA THR A 88 10.04 -0.91 6.95
C THR A 88 10.99 -0.25 7.95
N PHE A 89 10.90 -0.60 9.22
CA PHE A 89 11.75 -0.07 10.28
C PHE A 89 12.94 -0.98 10.63
N GLY A 90 12.93 -2.23 10.15
CA GLY A 90 14.00 -3.18 10.43
C GLY A 90 13.99 -3.66 11.89
N GLY A 91 15.11 -3.55 12.58
CA GLY A 91 15.24 -4.04 13.94
C GLY A 91 15.04 -5.57 14.04
N LYS A 92 14.30 -6.04 15.07
CA LYS A 92 14.00 -7.46 15.26
C LYS A 92 12.96 -8.01 14.25
N SER A 93 12.34 -7.15 13.41
CA SER A 93 11.33 -7.59 12.44
C SER A 93 11.85 -8.62 11.44
N ASN A 94 13.15 -8.63 11.17
CA ASN A 94 13.79 -9.63 10.33
C ASN A 94 13.62 -11.07 10.85
N PHE A 95 13.43 -11.27 12.16
CA PHE A 95 13.15 -12.60 12.72
C PHE A 95 11.80 -13.16 12.26
N TYR A 96 10.88 -12.30 11.82
CA TYR A 96 9.58 -12.70 11.33
C TYR A 96 9.54 -12.98 9.82
N THR A 97 10.60 -12.63 9.08
CA THR A 97 10.62 -12.72 7.61
C THR A 97 11.86 -13.32 7.00
N ASP A 98 12.76 -13.85 7.80
CA ASP A 98 14.13 -14.26 7.50
C ASP A 98 14.44 -14.69 6.07
N THR A 99 13.86 -15.82 5.66
CA THR A 99 14.14 -16.41 4.35
C THR A 99 13.60 -15.56 3.19
N LEU A 100 12.59 -14.72 3.46
CA LEU A 100 11.95 -13.89 2.45
C LEU A 100 12.60 -12.51 2.30
N GLU A 101 13.21 -11.97 3.37
CA GLU A 101 13.81 -10.64 3.38
C GLU A 101 12.88 -9.53 2.91
N ILE A 102 11.77 -9.30 3.63
CA ILE A 102 10.97 -8.09 3.44
C ILE A 102 11.77 -6.90 3.99
N LYS A 103 12.01 -5.88 3.15
CA LYS A 103 12.85 -4.75 3.53
C LYS A 103 12.23 -3.42 3.15
N GLY A 104 12.24 -2.48 4.09
CA GLY A 104 11.87 -1.09 3.85
C GLY A 104 13.08 -0.21 3.50
N TYR A 105 12.78 0.90 2.83
CA TYR A 105 13.77 1.87 2.35
C TYR A 105 13.35 3.31 2.67
N LEU A 106 12.50 3.50 3.69
CA LEU A 106 11.96 4.82 4.02
C LEU A 106 13.00 5.75 4.70
N GLY A 107 14.04 5.18 5.33
CA GLY A 107 14.97 5.97 6.15
C GLY A 107 14.22 6.68 7.29
N ASP A 108 14.45 7.98 7.42
CA ASP A 108 13.81 8.80 8.46
C ASP A 108 12.41 9.31 8.08
N LYS A 109 11.89 8.91 6.90
CA LYS A 109 10.57 9.32 6.45
C LYS A 109 9.47 8.64 7.25
N TYR A 110 8.34 9.33 7.39
CA TYR A 110 7.18 8.82 8.12
C TYR A 110 6.49 7.67 7.39
N LEU A 111 6.11 6.64 8.15
CA LEU A 111 5.09 5.68 7.80
C LEU A 111 3.82 6.03 8.57
N ILE A 112 2.73 6.32 7.86
CA ILE A 112 1.43 6.62 8.44
C ILE A 112 0.45 5.50 8.08
N SER A 113 0.01 4.75 9.10
CA SER A 113 -0.96 3.67 8.98
C SER A 113 -2.34 4.17 9.37
N ILE A 114 -3.31 4.03 8.48
CA ILE A 114 -4.68 4.51 8.64
C ILE A 114 -5.63 3.33 8.65
N ASP A 115 -6.45 3.22 9.69
CA ASP A 115 -7.47 2.20 9.86
C ASP A 115 -8.86 2.88 9.85
N THR A 116 -9.74 2.44 8.95
CA THR A 116 -11.09 2.98 8.81
C THR A 116 -12.18 2.04 9.34
N GLU A 117 -11.82 0.80 9.71
CA GLU A 117 -12.80 -0.25 9.99
C GLU A 117 -12.84 -0.69 11.45
N GLN A 118 -11.68 -0.78 12.13
CA GLN A 118 -11.58 -1.46 13.41
C GLN A 118 -12.03 -0.60 14.60
N SER A 119 -12.41 -1.27 15.69
CA SER A 119 -12.67 -0.61 16.97
C SER A 119 -11.39 0.00 17.55
N LEU A 120 -11.50 0.91 18.51
CA LEU A 120 -10.33 1.49 19.16
C LEU A 120 -9.42 0.41 19.77
N TYR A 121 -10.01 -0.61 20.41
CA TYR A 121 -9.23 -1.71 20.99
C TYR A 121 -8.44 -2.46 19.92
N ASP A 122 -9.10 -2.86 18.83
CA ASP A 122 -8.49 -3.64 17.75
C ASP A 122 -7.44 -2.83 16.99
N SER A 123 -7.69 -1.53 16.73
CA SER A 123 -6.73 -0.62 16.12
C SER A 123 -5.48 -0.46 16.98
N VAL A 124 -5.63 -0.31 18.31
CA VAL A 124 -4.50 -0.23 19.24
C VAL A 124 -3.72 -1.54 19.25
N MET A 125 -4.40 -2.69 19.30
CA MET A 125 -3.71 -3.99 19.28
C MET A 125 -2.98 -4.24 17.94
N THR A 126 -3.58 -3.81 16.84
CA THR A 126 -2.94 -3.86 15.52
C THR A 126 -1.70 -2.96 15.44
N ALA A 127 -1.81 -1.72 15.91
CA ALA A 127 -0.68 -0.77 15.92
C ALA A 127 0.48 -1.25 16.81
N LYS A 128 0.20 -1.89 17.94
CA LYS A 128 1.22 -2.44 18.85
C LYS A 128 2.05 -3.58 18.25
N ARG A 129 1.56 -4.25 17.20
CA ARG A 129 2.35 -5.29 16.51
C ARG A 129 3.65 -4.74 15.94
N VAL A 130 3.61 -3.53 15.38
CA VAL A 130 4.80 -2.91 14.76
C VAL A 130 5.93 -2.71 15.77
N PRO A 131 5.79 -1.94 16.85
CA PRO A 131 6.85 -1.79 17.84
C PRO A 131 7.25 -3.12 18.50
N HIS A 132 6.33 -4.06 18.66
CA HIS A 132 6.66 -5.39 19.18
C HIS A 132 7.61 -6.14 18.25
N MET A 133 7.29 -6.23 16.95
CA MET A 133 8.13 -6.91 15.97
C MET A 133 9.46 -6.18 15.71
N VAL A 134 9.48 -4.85 15.75
CA VAL A 134 10.71 -4.05 15.62
C VAL A 134 11.60 -4.16 16.86
N GLY A 135 11.00 -4.36 18.03
CA GLY A 135 11.68 -4.40 19.33
C GLY A 135 11.84 -3.02 19.97
N SER A 136 11.31 -1.97 19.36
CA SER A 136 11.26 -0.59 19.88
C SER A 136 10.16 0.18 19.16
N MET A 137 9.69 1.29 19.76
CA MET A 137 8.77 2.20 19.07
C MET A 137 9.53 3.07 18.08
N PRO A 138 9.24 2.99 16.76
CA PRO A 138 9.88 3.87 15.80
C PRO A 138 9.32 5.30 15.92
N ASP A 139 10.20 6.30 15.92
CA ASP A 139 9.80 7.72 16.07
C ASP A 139 9.01 8.26 14.88
N ASN A 140 9.18 7.64 13.71
CA ASN A 140 8.53 8.00 12.45
C ASN A 140 7.37 7.06 12.06
N TYR A 141 6.80 6.33 13.03
CA TYR A 141 5.59 5.53 12.87
C TYR A 141 4.38 6.22 13.50
N ILE A 142 3.33 6.44 12.70
CA ILE A 142 2.06 7.02 13.16
C ILE A 142 0.93 6.08 12.75
N SER A 143 0.11 5.69 13.74
CA SER A 143 -1.11 4.91 13.50
C SER A 143 -2.34 5.76 13.81
N LEU A 144 -3.27 5.81 12.86
CA LEU A 144 -4.48 6.63 12.90
C LEU A 144 -5.73 5.75 12.80
N MET A 145 -6.74 6.04 13.62
CA MET A 145 -8.04 5.40 13.55
C MET A 145 -9.08 6.40 13.02
N TRP A 146 -9.65 6.09 11.85
CA TRP A 146 -10.66 6.92 11.19
C TRP A 146 -12.05 6.29 11.11
N ARG A 147 -12.31 5.24 11.87
CA ARG A 147 -13.60 4.56 11.86
C ARG A 147 -14.78 5.50 12.09
N GLU A 148 -14.63 6.47 13.02
CA GLU A 148 -15.68 7.41 13.39
C GLU A 148 -15.80 8.59 12.42
N LYS A 149 -14.92 8.70 11.43
CA LYS A 149 -14.94 9.78 10.46
C LYS A 149 -15.88 9.43 9.30
N SER A 150 -16.65 10.43 8.86
CA SER A 150 -17.43 10.31 7.62
C SER A 150 -16.51 10.21 6.39
N THR A 151 -17.03 9.70 5.28
CA THR A 151 -16.28 9.66 4.01
C THR A 151 -15.74 11.03 3.62
N LYS A 152 -16.53 12.09 3.79
CA LYS A 152 -16.11 13.47 3.52
C LYS A 152 -14.93 13.89 4.39
N GLU A 153 -14.99 13.62 5.70
CA GLU A 153 -13.88 13.94 6.62
C GLU A 153 -12.63 13.14 6.27
N ARG A 154 -12.75 11.86 5.90
CA ARG A 154 -11.62 11.02 5.47
C ARG A 154 -10.95 11.58 4.21
N LEU A 155 -11.72 12.02 3.22
CA LEU A 155 -11.18 12.67 2.03
C LEU A 155 -10.45 13.97 2.37
N GLN A 156 -11.02 14.82 3.22
CA GLN A 156 -10.39 16.07 3.68
C GLN A 156 -9.10 15.78 4.46
N LEU A 157 -9.09 14.77 5.33
CA LEU A 157 -7.91 14.37 6.10
C LEU A 157 -6.80 13.83 5.19
N LEU A 158 -7.14 13.04 4.16
CA LEU A 158 -6.17 12.59 3.16
C LEU A 158 -5.58 13.78 2.39
N GLU A 159 -6.42 14.68 1.91
CA GLU A 159 -5.96 15.88 1.18
C GLU A 159 -5.05 16.74 2.06
N TRP A 160 -5.48 17.02 3.29
CA TRP A 160 -4.68 17.75 4.26
C TRP A 160 -3.33 17.05 4.53
N LEU A 161 -3.34 15.73 4.75
CA LEU A 161 -2.12 14.96 5.02
C LEU A 161 -1.08 15.13 3.91
N TYR A 162 -1.51 15.01 2.66
CA TYR A 162 -0.60 15.03 1.51
C TYR A 162 -0.24 16.44 1.03
N MET A 163 -1.11 17.43 1.21
CA MET A 163 -0.95 18.73 0.57
C MET A 163 -0.60 19.86 1.53
N GLU A 164 -1.01 19.76 2.81
CA GLU A 164 -0.95 20.88 3.75
C GLU A 164 -0.17 20.55 5.03
N SER A 165 -0.18 19.28 5.48
CA SER A 165 0.40 18.91 6.76
C SER A 165 1.92 19.12 6.82
N SER A 166 2.44 19.23 8.03
CA SER A 166 3.89 19.26 8.26
C SER A 166 4.60 17.92 7.91
N TYR A 167 3.85 16.85 7.73
CA TYR A 167 4.39 15.53 7.37
C TYR A 167 4.73 15.42 5.87
N LYS A 168 4.08 16.21 5.01
CA LYS A 168 4.13 16.05 3.55
C LYS A 168 5.55 16.02 2.98
N GLU A 169 6.45 16.86 3.49
CA GLU A 169 7.83 16.96 3.01
C GLU A 169 8.68 15.73 3.38
N ASN A 170 8.28 15.01 4.42
CA ASN A 170 8.99 13.82 4.89
C ASN A 170 8.09 12.57 4.92
N LEU A 171 7.06 12.55 4.08
CA LEU A 171 6.17 11.41 3.95
C LEU A 171 6.83 10.30 3.15
N GLY A 172 7.00 9.13 3.73
CA GLY A 172 7.58 7.97 3.07
C GLY A 172 6.51 7.02 2.54
N MET A 173 5.61 6.61 3.43
CA MET A 173 4.56 5.64 3.07
C MET A 173 3.28 5.92 3.83
N VAL A 174 2.16 5.82 3.14
CA VAL A 174 0.83 5.77 3.75
C VAL A 174 0.23 4.40 3.49
N ILE A 175 -0.27 3.76 4.54
CA ILE A 175 -1.05 2.53 4.42
C ILE A 175 -2.49 2.85 4.78
N LEU A 176 -3.41 2.57 3.85
CA LEU A 176 -4.84 2.84 4.02
C LEU A 176 -5.61 1.52 4.07
N ASP A 177 -5.95 1.10 5.29
CA ASP A 177 -6.76 -0.10 5.55
C ASP A 177 -8.24 0.29 5.52
N GLY A 178 -8.93 -0.15 4.44
CA GLY A 178 -10.31 0.25 4.12
C GLY A 178 -10.38 1.39 3.10
N VAL A 179 -9.67 1.27 1.97
CA VAL A 179 -9.68 2.28 0.87
C VAL A 179 -11.09 2.60 0.41
N VAL A 180 -12.00 1.60 0.41
CA VAL A 180 -13.41 1.77 -0.02
C VAL A 180 -14.17 2.79 0.83
N ASP A 181 -13.78 3.00 2.07
CA ASP A 181 -14.46 3.90 3.00
C ASP A 181 -14.14 5.38 2.74
N CYS A 182 -13.23 5.65 1.80
CA CYS A 182 -12.90 6.99 1.34
C CYS A 182 -13.71 7.41 0.11
N VAL A 183 -14.64 6.59 -0.38
CA VAL A 183 -15.59 6.92 -1.44
C VAL A 183 -17.02 6.65 -0.96
N GLN A 184 -17.99 7.44 -1.40
CA GLN A 184 -19.39 7.23 -1.01
C GLN A 184 -20.00 6.02 -1.72
N ASP A 185 -19.73 5.90 -3.03
CA ASP A 185 -20.15 4.77 -3.83
C ASP A 185 -18.96 4.18 -4.62
N PHE A 186 -18.44 3.06 -4.13
CA PHE A 186 -17.33 2.34 -4.78
C PHE A 186 -17.74 1.69 -6.13
N ASN A 187 -19.01 1.79 -6.53
CA ASN A 187 -19.54 1.43 -7.85
C ASN A 187 -19.80 2.65 -8.74
N SER A 188 -19.67 3.86 -8.25
CA SER A 188 -19.70 5.08 -9.07
C SER A 188 -18.38 5.19 -9.85
N LEU A 189 -18.47 5.01 -11.19
CA LEU A 189 -17.29 5.07 -12.06
C LEU A 189 -16.59 6.44 -11.99
N THR A 190 -17.37 7.52 -11.93
CA THR A 190 -16.85 8.89 -11.88
C THR A 190 -16.10 9.14 -10.58
N GLU A 191 -16.76 8.89 -9.45
CA GLU A 191 -16.17 9.08 -8.12
C GLU A 191 -14.90 8.24 -7.93
N CYS A 192 -14.91 6.97 -8.38
CA CYS A 192 -13.75 6.09 -8.30
C CYS A 192 -12.57 6.58 -9.16
N LYS A 193 -12.83 7.16 -10.34
CA LYS A 193 -11.79 7.76 -11.18
C LYS A 193 -11.19 8.98 -10.52
N GLU A 194 -12.01 9.93 -10.09
CA GLU A 194 -11.58 11.16 -9.42
C GLU A 194 -10.75 10.85 -8.16
N PHE A 195 -11.21 9.92 -7.34
CA PHE A 195 -10.47 9.50 -6.15
C PHE A 195 -9.12 8.85 -6.50
N THR A 196 -9.10 7.98 -7.51
CA THR A 196 -7.85 7.35 -7.97
C THR A 196 -6.86 8.37 -8.52
N GLU A 197 -7.33 9.35 -9.29
CA GLU A 197 -6.51 10.46 -9.81
C GLU A 197 -5.92 11.30 -8.68
N LYS A 198 -6.71 11.60 -7.64
CA LYS A 198 -6.22 12.28 -6.43
C LYS A 198 -5.11 11.49 -5.75
N LEU A 199 -5.28 10.18 -5.53
CA LEU A 199 -4.25 9.34 -4.92
C LEU A 199 -2.96 9.29 -5.75
N MET A 200 -3.07 9.21 -7.08
CA MET A 200 -1.91 9.26 -7.98
C MET A 200 -1.20 10.63 -7.89
N LYS A 201 -1.95 11.72 -7.86
CA LYS A 201 -1.40 13.07 -7.68
C LYS A 201 -0.68 13.20 -6.33
N TYR A 202 -1.32 12.76 -5.25
CA TYR A 202 -0.76 12.85 -3.90
C TYR A 202 0.58 12.12 -3.79
N THR A 203 0.63 10.87 -4.22
CA THR A 203 1.87 10.08 -4.19
C THR A 203 2.97 10.68 -5.06
N SER A 204 2.62 11.21 -6.23
CA SER A 204 3.57 11.86 -7.15
C SER A 204 4.14 13.15 -6.57
N VAL A 205 3.29 14.04 -6.04
CA VAL A 205 3.71 15.36 -5.53
C VAL A 205 4.59 15.23 -4.29
N THR A 206 4.25 14.33 -3.36
CA THR A 206 5.03 14.10 -2.13
C THR A 206 6.18 13.13 -2.31
N ASN A 207 6.30 12.50 -3.48
CA ASN A 207 7.24 11.41 -3.72
C ASN A 207 7.18 10.37 -2.59
N SER A 208 5.96 9.95 -2.22
CA SER A 208 5.69 8.95 -1.20
C SER A 208 5.01 7.72 -1.81
N HIS A 209 4.95 6.61 -1.08
CA HIS A 209 4.24 5.41 -1.50
C HIS A 209 2.89 5.29 -0.81
N LEU A 210 1.84 4.87 -1.53
CA LEU A 210 0.55 4.48 -0.95
C LEU A 210 0.35 2.97 -1.07
N CYS A 211 0.06 2.30 0.05
CA CYS A 211 -0.41 0.92 0.04
C CYS A 211 -1.88 0.87 0.49
N GLY A 212 -2.76 0.47 -0.41
CA GLY A 212 -4.20 0.34 -0.11
C GLY A 212 -4.60 -1.10 0.18
N LEU A 213 -5.47 -1.32 1.20
CA LEU A 213 -6.07 -2.61 1.45
C LEU A 213 -7.49 -2.65 0.87
N LEU A 214 -7.80 -3.71 0.13
CA LEU A 214 -9.06 -3.90 -0.56
C LEU A 214 -9.56 -5.34 -0.47
N HIS A 215 -10.89 -5.50 -0.45
CA HIS A 215 -11.51 -6.82 -0.53
C HIS A 215 -11.64 -7.29 -1.98
N LEU A 216 -11.58 -8.61 -2.16
CA LEU A 216 -11.98 -9.26 -3.40
C LEU A 216 -13.50 -9.46 -3.43
N ASN A 217 -14.06 -9.62 -4.63
CA ASN A 217 -15.44 -10.09 -4.78
C ASN A 217 -15.56 -11.51 -4.21
N PRO A 218 -16.70 -11.87 -3.60
CA PRO A 218 -16.90 -13.22 -3.10
C PRO A 218 -16.62 -14.28 -4.18
N ASN A 219 -15.85 -15.31 -3.82
CA ASN A 219 -15.49 -16.42 -4.70
C ASN A 219 -14.82 -16.00 -6.04
N SER A 220 -14.07 -14.92 -6.03
CA SER A 220 -13.42 -14.38 -7.22
C SER A 220 -12.09 -13.73 -6.85
N ASP A 221 -11.14 -13.74 -7.79
CA ASP A 221 -9.88 -13.00 -7.69
C ASP A 221 -10.00 -11.53 -8.13
N LYS A 222 -11.20 -11.09 -8.53
CA LYS A 222 -11.41 -9.69 -8.93
C LYS A 222 -11.56 -8.82 -7.69
N ILE A 223 -10.86 -7.70 -7.67
CA ILE A 223 -11.00 -6.70 -6.61
C ILE A 223 -12.42 -6.12 -6.67
N ARG A 224 -12.99 -5.85 -5.50
CA ARG A 224 -14.41 -5.47 -5.36
C ARG A 224 -14.69 -4.09 -5.95
N GLY A 225 -15.75 -3.99 -6.74
CA GLY A 225 -16.30 -2.74 -7.25
C GLY A 225 -15.50 -2.09 -8.39
N HIS A 226 -16.00 -0.96 -8.87
CA HIS A 226 -15.29 -0.14 -9.84
C HIS A 226 -14.01 0.45 -9.27
N LEU A 227 -14.04 0.88 -8.01
CA LEU A 227 -12.85 1.39 -7.32
C LEU A 227 -11.71 0.38 -7.35
N GLY A 228 -11.98 -0.87 -6.96
CA GLY A 228 -10.96 -1.93 -6.97
C GLY A 228 -10.41 -2.22 -8.37
N THR A 229 -11.27 -2.17 -9.39
CA THR A 229 -10.86 -2.36 -10.79
C THR A 229 -9.92 -1.23 -11.25
N ILE A 230 -10.28 0.02 -10.98
CA ILE A 230 -9.51 1.20 -11.44
C ILE A 230 -8.19 1.29 -10.69
N LEU A 231 -8.19 1.16 -9.35
CA LEU A 231 -6.97 1.15 -8.56
C LEU A 231 -6.05 0.00 -8.94
N GLY A 232 -6.59 -1.21 -9.17
CA GLY A 232 -5.81 -2.36 -9.62
C GLY A 232 -5.12 -2.14 -10.97
N GLN A 233 -5.73 -1.37 -11.88
CA GLN A 233 -5.13 -0.99 -13.16
C GLN A 233 -4.03 0.07 -13.01
N LYS A 234 -4.10 0.91 -11.99
CA LYS A 234 -3.14 2.00 -11.74
C LYS A 234 -2.00 1.58 -10.81
N ALA A 235 -2.26 0.62 -9.91
CA ALA A 235 -1.25 0.10 -9.00
C ALA A 235 -0.05 -0.50 -9.74
N GLU A 236 1.14 -0.30 -9.19
CA GLU A 236 2.36 -0.93 -9.71
C GLU A 236 2.51 -2.38 -9.22
N MET A 237 1.90 -2.71 -8.08
CA MET A 237 1.89 -4.04 -7.49
C MET A 237 0.51 -4.33 -6.89
N VAL A 238 0.02 -5.54 -7.10
CA VAL A 238 -1.15 -6.09 -6.41
C VAL A 238 -0.78 -7.43 -5.81
N MET A 239 -0.83 -7.51 -4.48
CA MET A 239 -0.69 -8.73 -3.71
C MET A 239 -2.08 -9.31 -3.42
N ILE A 240 -2.23 -10.64 -3.55
CA ILE A 240 -3.38 -11.36 -3.02
C ILE A 240 -2.96 -12.11 -1.77
N VAL A 241 -3.80 -12.02 -0.73
CA VAL A 241 -3.70 -12.80 0.50
C VAL A 241 -4.87 -13.78 0.55
N GLU A 242 -4.57 -15.07 0.50
CA GLU A 242 -5.56 -16.16 0.53
C GLU A 242 -5.49 -16.91 1.85
N ASN A 243 -6.62 -17.02 2.55
CA ASN A 243 -6.72 -17.85 3.75
C ASN A 243 -6.77 -19.34 3.36
N LYS A 244 -5.85 -20.14 3.89
CA LYS A 244 -5.74 -21.60 3.70
C LYS A 244 -6.03 -22.39 4.99
N GLY A 245 -6.74 -21.79 5.94
CA GLY A 245 -7.02 -22.37 7.24
C GLY A 245 -5.99 -21.93 8.27
N GLU A 246 -5.00 -22.76 8.56
CA GLU A 246 -3.96 -22.47 9.56
C GLU A 246 -3.02 -21.34 9.12
N TYR A 247 -2.74 -21.22 7.82
CA TYR A 247 -1.88 -20.19 7.26
C TYR A 247 -2.59 -19.34 6.21
N SER A 248 -1.98 -18.27 5.77
CA SER A 248 -2.40 -17.51 4.59
C SER A 248 -1.28 -17.45 3.58
N GLU A 249 -1.62 -17.64 2.31
CA GLU A 249 -0.70 -17.53 1.19
C GLU A 249 -0.73 -16.09 0.63
N CYS A 250 0.46 -15.51 0.46
CA CYS A 250 0.67 -14.21 -0.14
C CYS A 250 1.32 -14.36 -1.51
N LYS A 251 0.67 -13.88 -2.55
CA LYS A 251 1.19 -13.99 -3.93
C LYS A 251 1.02 -12.70 -4.71
N CYS A 252 1.95 -12.46 -5.63
CA CYS A 252 1.85 -11.36 -6.58
C CYS A 252 0.81 -11.68 -7.65
N LYS A 253 -0.21 -10.82 -7.79
CA LYS A 253 -1.20 -10.89 -8.87
C LYS A 253 -0.76 -10.07 -10.08
N VAL A 254 -0.26 -8.86 -9.83
CA VAL A 254 0.18 -7.91 -10.86
C VAL A 254 1.43 -7.23 -10.37
N VAL A 255 2.39 -7.06 -11.26
CA VAL A 255 3.55 -6.19 -11.09
C VAL A 255 3.84 -5.45 -12.38
N ARG A 256 3.99 -4.13 -12.29
CA ARG A 256 4.33 -3.27 -13.43
C ARG A 256 5.83 -2.94 -13.41
N GLY A 257 6.51 -3.15 -14.53
CA GLY A 257 7.91 -2.75 -14.68
C GLY A 257 8.89 -3.51 -13.75
N GLY A 258 8.57 -4.76 -13.38
CA GLY A 258 9.39 -5.60 -12.52
C GLY A 258 9.04 -7.07 -12.61
N LYS A 259 9.72 -7.90 -11.82
CA LYS A 259 9.40 -9.31 -11.64
C LYS A 259 8.51 -9.52 -10.42
N PRO A 260 7.62 -10.52 -10.42
CA PRO A 260 6.86 -10.88 -9.24
C PRO A 260 7.78 -11.46 -8.16
N PHE A 261 7.48 -11.19 -6.89
CA PHE A 261 8.07 -11.90 -5.78
C PHE A 261 7.54 -13.35 -5.73
N LYS A 262 8.31 -14.26 -5.12
CA LYS A 262 7.89 -15.65 -4.93
C LYS A 262 6.73 -15.70 -3.93
N PRO A 263 5.69 -16.51 -4.17
CA PRO A 263 4.67 -16.75 -3.17
C PRO A 263 5.28 -17.20 -1.84
N PHE A 264 4.73 -16.68 -0.76
CA PHE A 264 5.13 -17.03 0.60
C PHE A 264 3.92 -17.22 1.49
N THR A 265 4.10 -17.90 2.60
CA THR A 265 3.02 -18.14 3.55
C THR A 265 3.29 -17.42 4.86
N ILE A 266 2.21 -16.96 5.50
CA ILE A 266 2.26 -16.42 6.85
C ILE A 266 1.41 -17.25 7.79
N GLN A 267 1.88 -17.40 9.02
CA GLN A 267 1.12 -17.87 10.16
C GLN A 267 1.05 -16.77 11.23
N ILE A 268 0.28 -17.02 12.26
CA ILE A 268 0.12 -16.11 13.39
C ILE A 268 0.49 -16.91 14.64
N ASP A 269 1.43 -16.40 15.43
CA ASP A 269 1.86 -17.02 16.68
C ASP A 269 0.86 -16.80 17.82
N ASP A 270 1.14 -17.39 18.99
CA ASP A 270 0.30 -17.30 20.18
C ASP A 270 0.23 -15.87 20.76
N GLN A 271 1.15 -14.97 20.35
CA GLN A 271 1.17 -13.56 20.71
C GLN A 271 0.46 -12.66 19.68
N TRP A 272 -0.20 -13.26 18.68
CA TRP A 272 -0.87 -12.57 17.58
C TRP A 272 0.09 -11.79 16.68
N MET A 273 1.33 -12.27 16.53
CA MET A 273 2.31 -11.73 15.59
C MET A 273 2.34 -12.55 14.30
N PRO A 274 2.32 -11.90 13.12
CA PRO A 274 2.49 -12.59 11.86
C PRO A 274 3.96 -12.94 11.62
N TYR A 275 4.21 -14.12 11.06
CA TYR A 275 5.54 -14.54 10.64
C TYR A 275 5.48 -15.36 9.34
N VAL A 276 6.57 -15.36 8.57
CA VAL A 276 6.72 -16.21 7.39
C VAL A 276 6.97 -17.65 7.86
N SER A 277 6.20 -18.60 7.35
CA SER A 277 6.14 -19.96 7.88
C SER A 277 6.96 -20.99 7.11
N ASP A 278 7.81 -20.57 6.19
CA ASP A 278 8.55 -21.49 5.31
C ASP A 278 9.74 -22.20 6.00
N ASP A 279 10.06 -21.81 7.24
CA ASP A 279 11.14 -22.40 8.04
C ASP A 279 10.67 -22.75 9.46
N LEU A 280 10.42 -24.05 9.69
CA LEU A 280 9.92 -24.59 10.97
C LEU A 280 10.96 -24.54 12.12
N GLU A 281 12.26 -24.72 11.84
CA GLU A 281 13.32 -24.69 12.86
C GLU A 281 13.43 -23.31 13.52
N ARG A 282 13.18 -22.29 12.75
CA ARG A 282 13.25 -20.93 13.21
C ARG A 282 12.09 -20.54 14.11
N LEU A 283 10.90 -21.09 13.87
CA LEU A 283 9.72 -20.87 14.72
C LEU A 283 9.98 -21.30 16.16
N GLU A 284 10.71 -22.40 16.36
CA GLU A 284 11.12 -22.87 17.68
C GLU A 284 12.09 -21.89 18.34
N ASN A 285 12.95 -21.21 17.57
CA ASN A 285 13.91 -20.24 18.09
C ASN A 285 13.26 -18.90 18.45
N ILE A 286 12.33 -18.38 17.63
CA ILE A 286 11.54 -17.17 17.93
C ILE A 286 10.74 -17.38 19.23
N ASN A 287 10.10 -18.55 19.39
CA ASN A 287 9.35 -18.86 20.59
C ASN A 287 10.25 -18.99 21.83
N LYS A 288 11.48 -19.52 21.71
CA LYS A 288 12.43 -19.60 22.81
C LYS A 288 12.99 -18.23 23.25
N GLU A 289 13.25 -17.32 22.30
CA GLU A 289 13.74 -15.98 22.62
C GLU A 289 12.67 -15.04 23.20
N ASN A 290 11.41 -15.21 22.79
CA ASN A 290 10.29 -14.44 23.33
C ASN A 290 9.85 -14.88 24.73
N HIS A 291 10.24 -16.07 25.19
CA HIS A 291 10.01 -16.53 26.57
C HIS A 291 11.05 -16.01 27.58
N ILE A 292 12.03 -15.23 27.14
CA ILE A 292 13.11 -14.67 28.00
C ILE A 292 12.88 -13.17 28.30
N LEU A 293 11.79 -12.59 27.81
CA LEU A 293 11.33 -11.24 28.16
C LEU A 293 10.02 -11.29 28.95
#